data_92cb97f403d2b6cba4750cf647cba2a1
#
_entry.id   92cb97f403d2b6cba4750cf647cba2a1
#
_cell.length_a   1.000
_cell.length_b   1.000
_cell.length_c   1.000
_cell.angle_alpha   90.00
_cell.angle_beta   90.00
_cell.angle_gamma   90.00
#
_symmetry.space_group_name_H-M   'P 1'
#
loop_
_entity.id
_entity.type
_entity.pdbx_description
1 polymer ?
#
loop_
_entity_poly.entity_id
_entity_poly.type
_entity_poly.pdbx_seq_one_letter_code
_entity_poly.pdbx_strand_id
1 'polypeptide(L)'
;MKIEVKELKKSFDGFLALDGLNINVPAGAVYGLVGPNGAGKSTVLRHMAGIYRQDAGEVLIDGEPVYENVRVKNRIAYIPDDIFYFTQARIKDMADFYRSIYPSFSMERFEELGREFELDMKRPVRKFSKGMQKQAAFWFALSQRPEIVLLDEPVDGLDPVMRRKVWSLLLADVAENGTTVVVSSHNLRELEDVCDQVGIMNHGRMLIERSLSDLQENIVKVQLALPDGGKLPEGLTLLHQSTTGRVQQLILRGKAEELTNMLAAANPLFVDLVPLTLEEIFIYELGGADSEAKDIIL
;
A
#
# COMPACT_ATOMS: atom_id res chain seq x y z
N MET A 1 -11.37 -1.55 11.50
CA MET A 1 -10.60 -1.30 12.77
C MET A 1 -9.51 -0.29 12.51
N LYS A 2 -9.31 0.65 13.43
CA LYS A 2 -8.25 1.66 13.37
C LYS A 2 -6.94 1.10 13.93
N ILE A 3 -5.82 1.38 13.24
CA ILE A 3 -4.47 1.04 13.73
C ILE A 3 -3.72 2.34 14.06
N GLU A 4 -3.15 2.42 15.25
CA GLU A 4 -2.34 3.56 15.69
C GLU A 4 -0.96 3.06 16.14
N VAL A 5 0.07 3.63 15.55
CA VAL A 5 1.47 3.44 15.96
C VAL A 5 1.95 4.78 16.50
N LYS A 6 2.45 4.81 17.74
CA LYS A 6 2.87 6.05 18.43
C LYS A 6 4.28 5.93 18.93
N GLU A 7 5.16 6.80 18.44
CA GLU A 7 6.56 6.91 18.87
C GLU A 7 7.31 5.56 18.92
N LEU A 8 7.01 4.67 17.96
CA LEU A 8 7.50 3.31 17.96
C LEU A 8 9.00 3.27 17.72
N LYS A 9 9.75 2.65 18.66
CA LYS A 9 11.18 2.39 18.54
C LYS A 9 11.48 0.91 18.64
N LYS A 10 12.42 0.47 17.80
CA LYS A 10 12.93 -0.90 17.81
C LYS A 10 14.36 -0.98 17.37
N SER A 11 15.19 -1.65 18.18
CA SER A 11 16.58 -1.96 17.86
C SER A 11 16.80 -3.47 17.83
N PHE A 12 17.71 -3.92 16.97
CA PHE A 12 18.20 -5.29 16.89
C PHE A 12 19.73 -5.26 16.91
N ASP A 13 20.35 -5.88 17.90
CA ASP A 13 21.80 -5.98 18.04
C ASP A 13 22.54 -4.64 17.82
N GLY A 14 21.96 -3.55 18.37
CA GLY A 14 22.52 -2.19 18.25
C GLY A 14 22.12 -1.44 16.96
N PHE A 15 21.48 -2.08 16.01
CA PHE A 15 20.93 -1.43 14.83
C PHE A 15 19.52 -0.89 15.11
N LEU A 16 19.31 0.41 14.96
CA LEU A 16 18.03 1.07 15.17
C LEU A 16 17.16 0.89 13.90
N ALA A 17 16.22 -0.04 13.96
CA ALA A 17 15.35 -0.40 12.84
C ALA A 17 14.12 0.50 12.72
N LEU A 18 13.61 1.02 13.85
CA LEU A 18 12.50 1.98 13.91
C LEU A 18 12.86 3.07 14.93
N ASP A 19 12.66 4.34 14.54
CA ASP A 19 13.08 5.49 15.33
C ASP A 19 11.96 6.53 15.48
N GLY A 20 11.08 6.32 16.46
CA GLY A 20 10.00 7.24 16.77
C GLY A 20 8.90 7.26 15.68
N LEU A 21 8.60 6.09 15.10
CA LEU A 21 7.65 5.97 14.01
C LEU A 21 6.22 6.22 14.48
N ASN A 22 5.50 7.06 13.75
CA ASN A 22 4.08 7.33 13.94
C ASN A 22 3.32 6.93 12.67
N ILE A 23 2.21 6.17 12.82
CA ILE A 23 1.30 5.78 11.72
C ILE A 23 -0.14 5.80 12.23
N ASN A 24 -1.05 6.30 11.39
CA ASN A 24 -2.47 6.30 11.69
C ASN A 24 -3.27 5.74 10.51
N VAL A 25 -3.72 4.47 10.63
CA VAL A 25 -4.52 3.80 9.58
C VAL A 25 -6.00 3.89 9.94
N PRO A 26 -6.84 4.56 9.14
CA PRO A 26 -8.28 4.60 9.36
C PRO A 26 -8.92 3.22 9.22
N ALA A 27 -10.04 3.01 9.91
CA ALA A 27 -10.82 1.80 9.76
C ALA A 27 -11.40 1.68 8.33
N GLY A 28 -11.32 0.48 7.75
CA GLY A 28 -11.87 0.21 6.42
C GLY A 28 -11.09 0.85 5.26
N ALA A 29 -9.86 1.30 5.50
CA ALA A 29 -8.99 1.86 4.49
C ALA A 29 -7.93 0.85 4.01
N VAL A 30 -7.44 1.06 2.80
CA VAL A 30 -6.23 0.41 2.28
C VAL A 30 -5.06 1.39 2.43
N TYR A 31 -4.11 1.04 3.29
CA TYR A 31 -2.93 1.85 3.59
C TYR A 31 -1.67 1.26 2.96
N GLY A 32 -1.04 2.01 2.09
CA GLY A 32 0.24 1.67 1.44
C GLY A 32 1.43 2.14 2.27
N LEU A 33 2.31 1.23 2.64
CA LEU A 33 3.57 1.52 3.33
C LEU A 33 4.73 1.33 2.35
N VAL A 34 5.30 2.43 1.86
CA VAL A 34 6.31 2.43 0.80
C VAL A 34 7.68 2.82 1.35
N GLY A 35 8.71 2.25 0.74
CA GLY A 35 10.10 2.60 1.07
C GLY A 35 11.10 1.58 0.53
N PRO A 36 12.38 1.91 0.49
CA PRO A 36 13.42 1.01 0.01
C PRO A 36 13.57 -0.21 0.92
N ASN A 37 14.32 -1.20 0.42
CA ASN A 37 14.71 -2.33 1.25
C ASN A 37 15.52 -1.84 2.46
N GLY A 38 15.16 -2.35 3.65
CA GLY A 38 15.77 -1.90 4.91
C GLY A 38 15.13 -0.64 5.53
N ALA A 39 14.10 -0.03 4.93
CA ALA A 39 13.40 1.12 5.50
C ALA A 39 12.66 0.84 6.83
N GLY A 40 12.42 -0.43 7.17
CA GLY A 40 11.71 -0.83 8.39
C GLY A 40 10.28 -1.34 8.17
N LYS A 41 9.79 -1.42 6.91
CA LYS A 41 8.42 -1.82 6.56
C LYS A 41 8.00 -3.15 7.19
N SER A 42 8.74 -4.23 6.95
CA SER A 42 8.45 -5.54 7.54
C SER A 42 8.54 -5.53 9.07
N THR A 43 9.41 -4.70 9.63
CA THR A 43 9.56 -4.56 11.08
C THR A 43 8.29 -3.95 11.69
N VAL A 44 7.76 -2.87 11.13
CA VAL A 44 6.53 -2.27 11.67
C VAL A 44 5.31 -3.17 11.46
N LEU A 45 5.19 -3.86 10.31
CA LEU A 45 4.11 -4.84 10.11
C LEU A 45 4.14 -5.96 11.15
N ARG A 46 5.33 -6.45 11.51
CA ARG A 46 5.47 -7.46 12.59
C ARG A 46 5.11 -6.92 13.97
N HIS A 47 5.28 -5.62 14.24
CA HIS A 47 4.75 -5.00 15.45
C HIS A 47 3.23 -4.87 15.40
N MET A 48 2.66 -4.47 14.27
CA MET A 48 1.19 -4.42 14.07
C MET A 48 0.55 -5.81 14.18
N ALA A 49 1.26 -6.88 13.77
CA ALA A 49 0.84 -8.27 13.98
C ALA A 49 1.09 -8.79 15.41
N GLY A 50 1.70 -7.98 16.28
CA GLY A 50 2.06 -8.36 17.65
C GLY A 50 3.10 -9.47 17.74
N ILE A 51 3.95 -9.63 16.71
CA ILE A 51 5.06 -10.60 16.68
C ILE A 51 6.25 -10.06 17.47
N TYR A 52 6.56 -8.77 17.29
CA TYR A 52 7.66 -8.13 17.98
C TYR A 52 7.16 -7.27 19.14
N ARG A 53 7.91 -7.29 20.24
CA ARG A 53 7.78 -6.33 21.32
C ARG A 53 8.59 -5.10 20.99
N GLN A 54 7.99 -3.94 21.14
CA GLN A 54 8.65 -2.65 20.99
C GLN A 54 9.62 -2.36 22.15
N ASP A 55 10.64 -1.55 21.88
CA ASP A 55 11.56 -1.05 22.89
C ASP A 55 11.02 0.24 23.54
N ALA A 56 10.28 1.06 22.74
CA ALA A 56 9.53 2.22 23.21
C ALA A 56 8.35 2.49 22.30
N GLY A 57 7.40 3.31 22.77
CA GLY A 57 6.18 3.62 22.04
C GLY A 57 5.11 2.54 22.16
N GLU A 58 4.07 2.63 21.35
CA GLU A 58 2.90 1.73 21.40
C GLU A 58 2.35 1.43 20.01
N VAL A 59 1.77 0.22 19.87
CA VAL A 59 0.96 -0.17 18.72
C VAL A 59 -0.41 -0.58 19.24
N LEU A 60 -1.43 0.15 18.80
CA LEU A 60 -2.79 0.00 19.26
C LEU A 60 -3.72 -0.34 18.10
N ILE A 61 -4.69 -1.22 18.36
CA ILE A 61 -5.81 -1.52 17.47
C ILE A 61 -7.11 -1.23 18.22
N ASP A 62 -7.89 -0.27 17.73
CA ASP A 62 -9.06 0.30 18.42
C ASP A 62 -8.75 0.71 19.88
N GLY A 63 -7.56 1.26 20.13
CA GLY A 63 -7.09 1.69 21.43
C GLY A 63 -6.55 0.57 22.33
N GLU A 64 -6.52 -0.69 21.88
CA GLU A 64 -5.99 -1.81 22.63
C GLU A 64 -4.58 -2.19 22.17
N PRO A 65 -3.62 -2.43 23.08
CA PRO A 65 -2.29 -2.89 22.71
C PRO A 65 -2.34 -4.26 22.03
N VAL A 66 -1.52 -4.44 20.98
CA VAL A 66 -1.52 -5.65 20.15
C VAL A 66 -0.62 -6.73 20.74
N TYR A 67 0.54 -6.34 21.33
CA TYR A 67 1.51 -7.31 21.83
C TYR A 67 0.93 -8.15 22.97
N GLU A 68 1.03 -9.49 22.84
CA GLU A 68 0.46 -10.49 23.77
C GLU A 68 -1.07 -10.39 23.99
N ASN A 69 -1.80 -9.74 23.11
CA ASN A 69 -3.25 -9.65 23.15
C ASN A 69 -3.89 -10.63 22.14
N VAL A 70 -4.20 -11.83 22.59
CA VAL A 70 -4.78 -12.90 21.75
C VAL A 70 -6.11 -12.46 21.12
N ARG A 71 -6.94 -11.69 21.86
CA ARG A 71 -8.23 -11.20 21.36
C ARG A 71 -8.05 -10.31 20.13
N VAL A 72 -7.09 -9.39 20.17
CA VAL A 72 -6.76 -8.51 19.04
C VAL A 72 -6.13 -9.31 17.91
N LYS A 73 -5.17 -10.19 18.22
CA LYS A 73 -4.45 -11.00 17.19
C LYS A 73 -5.39 -11.93 16.42
N ASN A 74 -6.44 -12.46 17.03
CA ASN A 74 -7.41 -13.32 16.35
C ASN A 74 -8.22 -12.58 15.26
N ARG A 75 -8.17 -11.24 15.22
CA ARG A 75 -8.84 -10.40 14.24
C ARG A 75 -7.91 -9.95 13.11
N ILE A 76 -6.63 -10.35 13.17
CA ILE A 76 -5.57 -9.96 12.24
C ILE A 76 -5.17 -11.17 11.39
N ALA A 77 -5.13 -11.00 10.07
CA ALA A 77 -4.40 -11.89 9.18
C ALA A 77 -3.09 -11.20 8.75
N TYR A 78 -1.98 -11.91 8.85
CA TYR A 78 -0.67 -11.43 8.41
C TYR A 78 -0.08 -12.35 7.36
N ILE A 79 0.26 -11.80 6.19
CA ILE A 79 0.97 -12.50 5.12
C ILE A 79 2.38 -11.91 5.04
N PRO A 80 3.41 -12.62 5.52
CA PRO A 80 4.79 -12.19 5.40
C PRO A 80 5.32 -12.38 3.98
N ASP A 81 6.39 -11.69 3.62
CA ASP A 81 7.09 -11.91 2.34
C ASP A 81 7.65 -13.34 2.25
N ASP A 82 8.32 -13.83 3.31
CA ASP A 82 8.80 -15.21 3.38
C ASP A 82 7.79 -16.09 4.14
N ILE A 83 7.05 -16.89 3.37
CA ILE A 83 5.94 -17.69 3.89
C ILE A 83 6.43 -19.07 4.30
N PHE A 84 6.13 -19.47 5.53
CA PHE A 84 6.43 -20.80 6.04
C PHE A 84 5.21 -21.72 5.98
N TYR A 85 5.42 -22.94 5.45
CA TYR A 85 4.44 -24.02 5.46
C TYR A 85 5.04 -25.30 6.06
N PHE A 86 4.24 -26.12 6.75
CA PHE A 86 4.67 -27.43 7.21
C PHE A 86 5.09 -28.32 6.02
N THR A 87 6.13 -29.11 6.21
CA THR A 87 6.87 -29.77 5.11
C THR A 87 6.00 -30.63 4.19
N GLN A 88 5.03 -31.36 4.72
CA GLN A 88 4.15 -32.26 3.97
C GLN A 88 2.70 -31.80 3.93
N ALA A 89 2.38 -30.64 4.53
CA ALA A 89 1.01 -30.15 4.60
C ALA A 89 0.46 -29.80 3.23
N ARG A 90 -0.73 -30.27 2.95
CA ARG A 90 -1.55 -29.91 1.79
C ARG A 90 -2.47 -28.76 2.15
N ILE A 91 -3.16 -28.21 1.18
CA ILE A 91 -4.13 -27.12 1.38
C ILE A 91 -5.13 -27.46 2.50
N LYS A 92 -5.68 -28.69 2.50
CA LYS A 92 -6.64 -29.11 3.51
C LYS A 92 -6.03 -29.16 4.93
N ASP A 93 -4.82 -29.70 5.05
CA ASP A 93 -4.13 -29.82 6.34
C ASP A 93 -3.87 -28.43 6.95
N MET A 94 -3.48 -27.47 6.07
CA MET A 94 -3.31 -26.08 6.48
C MET A 94 -4.64 -25.41 6.85
N ALA A 95 -5.72 -25.66 6.10
CA ALA A 95 -7.05 -25.12 6.43
C ALA A 95 -7.53 -25.64 7.80
N ASP A 96 -7.38 -26.94 8.08
CA ASP A 96 -7.74 -27.53 9.37
C ASP A 96 -6.90 -26.93 10.52
N PHE A 97 -5.60 -26.67 10.27
CA PHE A 97 -4.72 -25.99 11.21
C PHE A 97 -5.20 -24.55 11.50
N TYR A 98 -5.46 -23.73 10.46
CA TYR A 98 -5.97 -22.37 10.63
C TYR A 98 -7.32 -22.35 11.37
N ARG A 99 -8.23 -23.24 11.01
CA ARG A 99 -9.54 -23.40 11.69
C ARG A 99 -9.41 -23.76 13.17
N SER A 100 -8.35 -24.50 13.57
CA SER A 100 -8.12 -24.84 14.96
C SER A 100 -7.63 -23.66 15.81
N ILE A 101 -7.02 -22.66 15.17
CA ILE A 101 -6.41 -21.49 15.84
C ILE A 101 -7.33 -20.27 15.77
N TYR A 102 -7.96 -20.02 14.61
CA TYR A 102 -8.78 -18.83 14.37
C TYR A 102 -10.28 -19.16 14.47
N PRO A 103 -10.98 -18.69 15.50
CA PRO A 103 -12.41 -18.97 15.67
C PRO A 103 -13.29 -18.44 14.55
N SER A 104 -12.83 -17.38 13.85
CA SER A 104 -13.52 -16.74 12.71
C SER A 104 -13.30 -17.45 11.37
N PHE A 105 -12.46 -18.50 11.32
CA PHE A 105 -12.17 -19.21 10.06
C PHE A 105 -13.43 -19.83 9.46
N SER A 106 -13.83 -19.39 8.25
CA SER A 106 -15.02 -19.83 7.55
C SER A 106 -14.70 -20.87 6.49
N MET A 107 -15.22 -22.10 6.68
CA MET A 107 -15.09 -23.15 5.66
C MET A 107 -15.87 -22.81 4.39
N GLU A 108 -17.01 -22.12 4.51
CA GLU A 108 -17.78 -21.63 3.36
C GLU A 108 -16.92 -20.68 2.49
N ARG A 109 -16.32 -19.66 3.12
CA ARG A 109 -15.42 -18.74 2.43
C ARG A 109 -14.19 -19.44 1.85
N PHE A 110 -13.67 -20.44 2.57
CA PHE A 110 -12.56 -21.27 2.09
C PHE A 110 -12.92 -22.03 0.80
N GLU A 111 -14.13 -22.60 0.71
CA GLU A 111 -14.61 -23.30 -0.48
C GLU A 111 -14.87 -22.33 -1.67
N GLU A 112 -15.41 -21.15 -1.39
CA GLU A 112 -15.59 -20.08 -2.38
C GLU A 112 -14.24 -19.65 -2.99
N LEU A 113 -13.28 -19.29 -2.15
CA LEU A 113 -11.94 -18.89 -2.58
C LEU A 113 -11.19 -20.02 -3.29
N GLY A 114 -11.48 -21.28 -2.94
CA GLY A 114 -10.91 -22.44 -3.63
C GLY A 114 -11.24 -22.51 -5.11
N ARG A 115 -12.41 -22.02 -5.51
CA ARG A 115 -12.81 -21.91 -6.92
C ARG A 115 -12.07 -20.79 -7.64
N GLU A 116 -11.61 -19.79 -6.89
CA GLU A 116 -10.90 -18.66 -7.43
C GLU A 116 -9.39 -18.94 -7.63
N PHE A 117 -8.75 -19.64 -6.68
CA PHE A 117 -7.31 -19.88 -6.73
C PHE A 117 -6.91 -21.14 -7.53
N GLU A 118 -7.81 -22.11 -7.70
CA GLU A 118 -7.63 -23.31 -8.52
C GLU A 118 -6.33 -24.11 -8.25
N LEU A 119 -5.87 -24.13 -6.98
CA LEU A 119 -4.66 -24.82 -6.59
C LEU A 119 -4.88 -26.33 -6.40
N ASP A 120 -3.87 -27.16 -6.71
CA ASP A 120 -3.91 -28.61 -6.52
C ASP A 120 -3.98 -28.99 -5.03
N MET A 121 -5.16 -29.41 -4.59
CA MET A 121 -5.47 -29.81 -3.21
C MET A 121 -4.67 -31.02 -2.71
N LYS A 122 -4.12 -31.85 -3.63
CA LYS A 122 -3.41 -33.08 -3.30
C LYS A 122 -1.91 -32.88 -3.11
N ARG A 123 -1.37 -31.80 -3.66
CA ARG A 123 0.06 -31.50 -3.63
C ARG A 123 0.44 -30.78 -2.32
N PRO A 124 1.58 -31.13 -1.67
CA PRO A 124 2.09 -30.34 -0.54
C PRO A 124 2.35 -28.88 -0.92
N VAL A 125 1.90 -27.92 -0.08
CA VAL A 125 1.99 -26.48 -0.37
C VAL A 125 3.45 -26.04 -0.59
N ARG A 126 4.40 -26.59 0.16
CA ARG A 126 5.84 -26.29 -0.03
C ARG A 126 6.40 -26.67 -1.41
N LYS A 127 5.71 -27.53 -2.17
CA LYS A 127 6.10 -27.91 -3.54
C LYS A 127 5.50 -27.01 -4.61
N PHE A 128 4.69 -26.03 -4.22
CA PHE A 128 4.19 -25.00 -5.14
C PHE A 128 5.30 -24.01 -5.50
N SER A 129 5.14 -23.33 -6.64
CA SER A 129 5.96 -22.15 -6.94
C SER A 129 5.76 -21.06 -5.89
N LYS A 130 6.67 -20.09 -5.76
CA LYS A 130 6.52 -18.96 -4.82
C LYS A 130 5.17 -18.24 -5.02
N GLY A 131 4.79 -17.95 -6.27
CA GLY A 131 3.51 -17.34 -6.57
C GLY A 131 2.31 -18.19 -6.13
N MET A 132 2.33 -19.51 -6.37
CA MET A 132 1.26 -20.40 -5.88
C MET A 132 1.24 -20.51 -4.34
N GLN A 133 2.39 -20.41 -3.68
CA GLN A 133 2.45 -20.36 -2.22
C GLN A 133 1.83 -19.06 -1.68
N LYS A 134 2.08 -17.91 -2.33
CA LYS A 134 1.42 -16.65 -2.00
C LYS A 134 -0.11 -16.73 -2.23
N GLN A 135 -0.56 -17.34 -3.33
CA GLN A 135 -2.00 -17.60 -3.55
C GLN A 135 -2.62 -18.40 -2.40
N ALA A 136 -1.96 -19.48 -1.97
CA ALA A 136 -2.42 -20.27 -0.82
C ALA A 136 -2.46 -19.43 0.47
N ALA A 137 -1.50 -18.54 0.69
CA ALA A 137 -1.49 -17.64 1.85
C ALA A 137 -2.70 -16.69 1.84
N PHE A 138 -3.02 -16.07 0.70
CA PHE A 138 -4.24 -15.27 0.55
C PHE A 138 -5.50 -16.09 0.79
N TRP A 139 -5.56 -17.29 0.23
CA TRP A 139 -6.68 -18.19 0.45
C TRP A 139 -6.93 -18.45 1.94
N PHE A 140 -5.90 -18.82 2.70
CA PHE A 140 -6.04 -19.05 4.15
C PHE A 140 -6.35 -17.75 4.90
N ALA A 141 -5.67 -16.66 4.61
CA ALA A 141 -5.83 -15.38 5.28
C ALA A 141 -7.25 -14.82 5.12
N LEU A 142 -7.78 -14.79 3.90
CA LEU A 142 -9.14 -14.28 3.63
C LEU A 142 -10.23 -15.23 4.16
N SER A 143 -9.93 -16.55 4.26
CA SER A 143 -10.86 -17.51 4.89
C SER A 143 -11.03 -17.29 6.41
N GLN A 144 -10.10 -16.59 7.06
CA GLN A 144 -10.22 -16.20 8.47
C GLN A 144 -11.27 -15.12 8.70
N ARG A 145 -11.78 -14.45 7.65
CA ARG A 145 -12.64 -13.24 7.72
C ARG A 145 -12.04 -12.21 8.69
N PRO A 146 -10.80 -11.77 8.44
CA PRO A 146 -10.10 -10.87 9.34
C PRO A 146 -10.68 -9.47 9.27
N GLU A 147 -10.59 -8.72 10.37
CA GLU A 147 -10.92 -7.29 10.40
C GLU A 147 -9.74 -6.42 9.97
N ILE A 148 -8.51 -6.98 10.08
CA ILE A 148 -7.28 -6.36 9.60
C ILE A 148 -6.49 -7.38 8.79
N VAL A 149 -5.99 -6.95 7.63
CA VAL A 149 -5.06 -7.71 6.79
C VAL A 149 -3.75 -6.95 6.68
N LEU A 150 -2.66 -7.55 7.13
CA LEU A 150 -1.31 -7.02 7.03
C LEU A 150 -0.54 -7.80 5.96
N LEU A 151 0.03 -7.11 4.99
CA LEU A 151 0.64 -7.69 3.79
C LEU A 151 2.07 -7.17 3.62
N ASP A 152 3.05 -8.07 3.64
CA ASP A 152 4.45 -7.74 3.44
C ASP A 152 4.89 -8.16 2.04
N GLU A 153 5.11 -7.20 1.13
CA GLU A 153 5.46 -7.39 -0.28
C GLU A 153 4.57 -8.46 -0.97
N PRO A 154 3.23 -8.34 -0.90
CA PRO A 154 2.33 -9.46 -1.18
C PRO A 154 2.25 -9.86 -2.64
N VAL A 155 2.52 -8.95 -3.57
CA VAL A 155 2.34 -9.16 -5.01
C VAL A 155 3.62 -9.58 -5.73
N ASP A 156 4.75 -9.60 -5.03
CA ASP A 156 6.00 -10.08 -5.57
C ASP A 156 5.93 -11.55 -5.98
N GLY A 157 6.31 -11.84 -7.23
CA GLY A 157 6.27 -13.19 -7.78
C GLY A 157 4.89 -13.69 -8.21
N LEU A 158 3.85 -12.85 -8.13
CA LEU A 158 2.55 -13.10 -8.77
C LEU A 158 2.56 -12.62 -10.22
N ASP A 159 1.95 -13.39 -11.12
CA ASP A 159 1.68 -12.92 -12.46
C ASP A 159 0.62 -11.80 -12.48
N PRO A 160 0.54 -10.98 -13.55
CA PRO A 160 -0.37 -9.83 -13.59
C PRO A 160 -1.85 -10.18 -13.46
N VAL A 161 -2.29 -11.38 -13.88
CA VAL A 161 -3.69 -11.79 -13.77
C VAL A 161 -4.01 -12.12 -12.33
N MET A 162 -3.15 -12.89 -11.67
CA MET A 162 -3.32 -13.26 -10.28
C MET A 162 -3.18 -12.05 -9.33
N ARG A 163 -2.27 -11.11 -9.64
CA ARG A 163 -2.15 -9.85 -8.90
C ARG A 163 -3.48 -9.07 -8.89
N ARG A 164 -4.09 -8.87 -10.06
CA ARG A 164 -5.41 -8.21 -10.16
C ARG A 164 -6.49 -8.95 -9.39
N LYS A 165 -6.49 -10.28 -9.46
CA LYS A 165 -7.46 -11.12 -8.76
C LYS A 165 -7.36 -10.95 -7.24
N VAL A 166 -6.15 -11.00 -6.70
CA VAL A 166 -5.90 -10.81 -5.27
C VAL A 166 -6.36 -9.44 -4.80
N TRP A 167 -6.03 -8.38 -5.54
CA TRP A 167 -6.50 -7.03 -5.24
C TRP A 167 -8.03 -6.92 -5.28
N SER A 168 -8.68 -7.51 -6.29
CA SER A 168 -10.14 -7.53 -6.38
C SER A 168 -10.79 -8.20 -5.16
N LEU A 169 -10.24 -9.33 -4.68
CA LEU A 169 -10.74 -10.02 -3.49
C LEU A 169 -10.55 -9.19 -2.22
N LEU A 170 -9.39 -8.54 -2.06
CA LEU A 170 -9.12 -7.67 -0.91
C LEU A 170 -10.02 -6.44 -0.89
N LEU A 171 -10.19 -5.77 -2.06
CA LEU A 171 -11.04 -4.60 -2.17
C LEU A 171 -12.53 -4.94 -1.94
N ALA A 172 -12.97 -6.13 -2.35
CA ALA A 172 -14.31 -6.62 -2.01
C ALA A 172 -14.48 -6.78 -0.49
N ASP A 173 -13.51 -7.38 0.21
CA ASP A 173 -13.56 -7.52 1.67
C ASP A 173 -13.49 -6.14 2.38
N VAL A 174 -12.76 -5.16 1.84
CA VAL A 174 -12.76 -3.77 2.33
C VAL A 174 -14.15 -3.15 2.18
N ALA A 175 -14.75 -3.26 0.99
CA ALA A 175 -16.03 -2.63 0.68
C ALA A 175 -17.22 -3.29 1.42
N GLU A 176 -17.24 -4.61 1.52
CA GLU A 176 -18.35 -5.36 2.08
C GLU A 176 -18.28 -5.55 3.61
N ASN A 177 -17.06 -5.74 4.13
CA ASN A 177 -16.84 -6.10 5.53
C ASN A 177 -16.18 -4.98 6.35
N GLY A 178 -15.76 -3.88 5.71
CA GLY A 178 -15.00 -2.82 6.39
C GLY A 178 -13.61 -3.27 6.84
N THR A 179 -13.03 -4.26 6.16
CA THR A 179 -11.69 -4.76 6.46
C THR A 179 -10.65 -3.66 6.26
N THR A 180 -9.74 -3.50 7.21
CA THR A 180 -8.62 -2.56 7.09
C THR A 180 -7.41 -3.30 6.54
N VAL A 181 -6.77 -2.77 5.51
CA VAL A 181 -5.61 -3.39 4.86
C VAL A 181 -4.38 -2.50 5.01
N VAL A 182 -3.27 -3.07 5.45
CA VAL A 182 -1.95 -2.41 5.40
C VAL A 182 -1.05 -3.24 4.50
N VAL A 183 -0.51 -2.62 3.47
CA VAL A 183 0.35 -3.31 2.50
C VAL A 183 1.70 -2.61 2.38
N SER A 184 2.80 -3.35 2.53
CA SER A 184 4.13 -2.84 2.21
C SER A 184 4.48 -3.10 0.75
N SER A 185 5.15 -2.14 0.13
CA SER A 185 5.78 -2.30 -1.18
C SER A 185 7.04 -1.41 -1.28
N HIS A 186 7.99 -1.84 -2.09
CA HIS A 186 9.10 -0.99 -2.53
C HIS A 186 8.77 -0.24 -3.84
N ASN A 187 7.58 -0.46 -4.41
CA ASN A 187 7.13 0.11 -5.68
C ASN A 187 5.78 0.82 -5.51
N LEU A 188 5.78 2.13 -5.66
CA LEU A 188 4.59 2.99 -5.56
C LEU A 188 3.51 2.63 -6.59
N ARG A 189 3.91 2.24 -7.82
CA ARG A 189 2.96 1.91 -8.89
C ARG A 189 2.03 0.75 -8.56
N GLU A 190 2.51 -0.18 -7.72
CA GLU A 190 1.70 -1.33 -7.32
C GLU A 190 0.53 -0.95 -6.42
N LEU A 191 0.60 0.21 -5.76
CA LEU A 191 -0.33 0.70 -4.77
C LEU A 191 -1.25 1.80 -5.29
N GLU A 192 -0.93 2.39 -6.46
CA GLU A 192 -1.61 3.56 -7.02
C GLU A 192 -3.12 3.36 -7.20
N ASP A 193 -3.52 2.18 -7.65
CA ASP A 193 -4.92 1.87 -7.97
C ASP A 193 -5.69 1.28 -6.78
N VAL A 194 -5.04 1.03 -5.64
CA VAL A 194 -5.65 0.24 -4.56
C VAL A 194 -5.63 0.91 -3.20
N CYS A 195 -4.76 1.90 -2.97
CA CYS A 195 -4.62 2.54 -1.66
C CYS A 195 -5.47 3.81 -1.53
N ASP A 196 -5.99 4.04 -0.32
CA ASP A 196 -6.62 5.30 0.09
C ASP A 196 -5.61 6.27 0.68
N GLN A 197 -4.60 5.72 1.37
CA GLN A 197 -3.54 6.46 2.03
C GLN A 197 -2.18 5.81 1.78
N VAL A 198 -1.14 6.63 1.77
CA VAL A 198 0.24 6.17 1.59
C VAL A 198 1.15 6.82 2.62
N GLY A 199 1.99 6.00 3.25
CA GLY A 199 3.11 6.39 4.08
C GLY A 199 4.42 6.04 3.40
N ILE A 200 5.35 7.00 3.29
CA ILE A 200 6.71 6.76 2.79
C ILE A 200 7.66 6.69 3.97
N MET A 201 8.35 5.56 4.07
CA MET A 201 9.35 5.29 5.11
C MET A 201 10.77 5.27 4.57
N ASN A 202 11.68 5.83 5.35
CA ASN A 202 13.12 5.64 5.16
C ASN A 202 13.84 5.58 6.52
N HIS A 203 14.86 4.73 6.62
CA HIS A 203 15.70 4.58 7.82
C HIS A 203 14.90 4.51 9.13
N GLY A 204 13.80 3.75 9.14
CA GLY A 204 12.97 3.54 10.33
C GLY A 204 12.07 4.72 10.72
N ARG A 205 11.98 5.76 9.91
CA ARG A 205 11.15 6.95 10.13
C ARG A 205 10.11 7.13 9.04
N MET A 206 8.99 7.76 9.40
CA MET A 206 8.00 8.22 8.44
C MET A 206 8.46 9.56 7.85
N LEU A 207 8.64 9.62 6.54
CA LEU A 207 8.94 10.86 5.84
C LEU A 207 7.66 11.62 5.50
N ILE A 208 6.66 10.90 5.00
CA ILE A 208 5.37 11.45 4.58
C ILE A 208 4.28 10.45 4.87
N GLU A 209 3.14 10.96 5.30
CA GLU A 209 1.88 10.23 5.42
C GLU A 209 0.75 11.14 4.89
N ARG A 210 0.05 10.71 3.82
CA ARG A 210 -1.00 11.48 3.15
C ARG A 210 -2.09 10.58 2.58
N SER A 211 -3.30 11.12 2.47
CA SER A 211 -4.34 10.50 1.64
C SER A 211 -4.04 10.73 0.16
N LEU A 212 -4.44 9.80 -0.70
CA LEU A 212 -4.26 9.95 -2.15
C LEU A 212 -5.13 11.06 -2.71
N SER A 213 -6.34 11.24 -2.16
CA SER A 213 -7.23 12.36 -2.53
C SER A 213 -6.56 13.71 -2.31
N ASP A 214 -5.96 13.94 -1.13
CA ASP A 214 -5.30 15.21 -0.81
C ASP A 214 -4.09 15.49 -1.73
N LEU A 215 -3.38 14.42 -2.11
CA LEU A 215 -2.23 14.53 -3.01
C LEU A 215 -2.67 14.88 -4.44
N GLN A 216 -3.77 14.29 -4.92
CA GLN A 216 -4.27 14.51 -6.28
C GLN A 216 -4.99 15.85 -6.47
N GLU A 217 -5.56 16.41 -5.41
CA GLU A 217 -6.30 17.68 -5.49
C GLU A 217 -5.41 18.92 -5.70
N ASN A 218 -4.13 18.84 -5.31
CA ASN A 218 -3.25 20.01 -5.25
C ASN A 218 -2.21 20.09 -6.38
N ILE A 219 -2.10 19.05 -7.22
CA ILE A 219 -1.17 19.03 -8.35
C ILE A 219 -1.87 18.51 -9.59
N VAL A 220 -1.69 19.22 -10.70
CA VAL A 220 -2.33 18.89 -11.96
C VAL A 220 -1.26 18.79 -13.05
N LYS A 221 -1.33 17.71 -13.84
CA LYS A 221 -0.53 17.54 -15.05
C LYS A 221 -1.36 17.93 -16.26
N VAL A 222 -0.85 18.85 -17.02
CA VAL A 222 -1.53 19.39 -18.21
C VAL A 222 -0.65 19.19 -19.43
N GLN A 223 -1.23 18.69 -20.51
CA GLN A 223 -0.65 18.73 -21.85
C GLN A 223 -1.35 19.79 -22.66
N LEU A 224 -0.59 20.70 -23.23
CA LEU A 224 -1.16 21.76 -24.07
C LEU A 224 -0.25 22.10 -25.26
N ALA A 225 -0.84 22.65 -26.31
CA ALA A 225 -0.12 23.29 -27.38
C ALA A 225 -0.65 24.71 -27.57
N LEU A 226 0.27 25.69 -27.60
CA LEU A 226 -0.06 27.06 -27.85
C LEU A 226 0.10 27.39 -29.36
N PRO A 227 -0.64 28.38 -29.88
CA PRO A 227 -0.36 28.93 -31.23
C PRO A 227 1.02 29.55 -31.29
N ASP A 228 1.54 29.73 -32.49
CA ASP A 228 2.87 30.31 -32.71
C ASP A 228 2.99 31.69 -32.05
N GLY A 229 3.96 31.85 -31.14
CA GLY A 229 4.13 33.05 -30.33
C GLY A 229 3.24 33.16 -29.09
N GLY A 230 2.39 32.16 -28.81
CA GLY A 230 1.57 32.09 -27.60
C GLY A 230 2.42 31.97 -26.34
N LYS A 231 1.97 32.59 -25.25
CA LYS A 231 2.60 32.52 -23.92
C LYS A 231 1.66 31.93 -22.90
N LEU A 232 2.23 31.25 -21.92
CA LEU A 232 1.47 30.79 -20.76
C LEU A 232 0.94 31.99 -19.98
N PRO A 233 -0.26 31.87 -19.36
CA PRO A 233 -0.81 32.89 -18.47
C PRO A 233 0.10 33.17 -17.28
N GLU A 234 0.11 34.43 -16.84
CA GLU A 234 0.78 34.79 -15.58
C GLU A 234 -0.01 34.26 -14.37
N GLY A 235 0.69 34.01 -13.30
CA GLY A 235 0.06 33.53 -12.03
C GLY A 235 -0.03 32.00 -11.88
N LEU A 236 0.47 31.22 -12.84
CA LEU A 236 0.58 29.77 -12.70
C LEU A 236 1.74 29.41 -11.77
N THR A 237 1.49 28.56 -10.80
CA THR A 237 2.55 27.97 -9.96
C THR A 237 3.09 26.71 -10.66
N LEU A 238 4.13 26.92 -11.45
CA LEU A 238 4.77 25.87 -12.26
C LEU A 238 5.76 25.07 -11.41
N LEU A 239 5.54 23.76 -11.29
CA LEU A 239 6.44 22.83 -10.60
C LEU A 239 7.42 22.18 -11.58
N HIS A 240 6.95 21.85 -12.78
CA HIS A 240 7.79 21.29 -13.85
C HIS A 240 7.22 21.62 -15.22
N GLN A 241 8.13 21.72 -16.20
CA GLN A 241 7.79 21.92 -17.61
C GLN A 241 8.71 21.08 -18.50
N SER A 242 8.11 20.39 -19.44
CA SER A 242 8.83 19.72 -20.52
C SER A 242 8.13 20.01 -21.86
N THR A 243 8.86 19.86 -22.94
CA THR A 243 8.33 20.12 -24.28
C THR A 243 8.73 19.02 -25.24
N THR A 244 7.76 18.45 -25.95
CA THR A 244 7.97 17.44 -26.99
C THR A 244 7.32 17.91 -28.27
N GLY A 245 8.15 18.37 -29.24
CA GLY A 245 7.64 18.99 -30.44
C GLY A 245 6.91 20.31 -30.13
N ARG A 246 5.60 20.36 -30.46
CA ARG A 246 4.73 21.52 -30.15
C ARG A 246 3.94 21.34 -28.85
N VAL A 247 4.00 20.17 -28.24
CA VAL A 247 3.25 19.86 -27.01
C VAL A 247 4.11 20.21 -25.81
N GLN A 248 3.57 21.05 -24.95
CA GLN A 248 4.13 21.33 -23.61
C GLN A 248 3.41 20.50 -22.58
N GLN A 249 4.16 19.88 -21.72
CA GLN A 249 3.66 19.19 -20.53
C GLN A 249 4.04 20.02 -19.31
N LEU A 250 3.03 20.45 -18.58
CA LEU A 250 3.17 21.26 -17.37
C LEU A 250 2.70 20.47 -16.17
N ILE A 251 3.40 20.61 -15.07
CA ILE A 251 2.93 20.19 -13.77
C ILE A 251 2.75 21.44 -12.93
N LEU A 252 1.51 21.67 -12.50
CA LEU A 252 1.06 22.90 -11.89
C LEU A 252 0.51 22.60 -10.48
N ARG A 253 0.77 23.50 -9.56
CA ARG A 253 0.14 23.48 -8.23
C ARG A 253 -1.15 24.28 -8.26
N GLY A 254 -2.25 23.66 -7.85
CA GLY A 254 -3.58 24.28 -7.76
C GLY A 254 -4.69 23.32 -8.16
N LYS A 255 -5.92 23.77 -8.06
CA LYS A 255 -7.11 22.98 -8.40
C LYS A 255 -7.29 22.88 -9.91
N ALA A 256 -7.67 21.71 -10.40
CA ALA A 256 -7.83 21.41 -11.82
C ALA A 256 -8.76 22.41 -12.53
N GLU A 257 -9.90 22.77 -11.92
CA GLU A 257 -10.89 23.67 -12.49
C GLU A 257 -10.34 25.10 -12.67
N GLU A 258 -9.66 25.64 -11.66
CA GLU A 258 -9.05 26.98 -11.68
C GLU A 258 -7.94 27.06 -12.73
N LEU A 259 -7.07 26.03 -12.76
CA LEU A 259 -5.97 25.96 -13.71
C LEU A 259 -6.45 25.81 -15.15
N THR A 260 -7.47 25.01 -15.40
CA THR A 260 -8.08 24.86 -16.72
C THR A 260 -8.66 26.18 -17.23
N ASN A 261 -9.36 26.94 -16.37
CA ASN A 261 -9.90 28.25 -16.70
C ASN A 261 -8.80 29.26 -17.01
N MET A 262 -7.71 29.27 -16.24
CA MET A 262 -6.55 30.14 -16.50
C MET A 262 -5.86 29.79 -17.84
N LEU A 263 -5.66 28.51 -18.11
CA LEU A 263 -5.02 28.05 -19.34
C LEU A 263 -5.89 28.32 -20.59
N ALA A 264 -7.21 28.25 -20.49
CA ALA A 264 -8.15 28.57 -21.55
C ALA A 264 -8.00 30.03 -22.02
N ALA A 265 -7.60 30.95 -21.14
CA ALA A 265 -7.38 32.37 -21.50
C ALA A 265 -6.22 32.57 -22.48
N ALA A 266 -5.27 31.62 -22.59
CA ALA A 266 -4.19 31.62 -23.55
C ALA A 266 -4.62 31.15 -24.95
N ASN A 267 -5.89 30.82 -25.18
CA ASN A 267 -6.42 30.27 -26.43
C ASN A 267 -5.55 29.11 -26.98
N PRO A 268 -5.31 28.04 -26.19
CA PRO A 268 -4.47 26.93 -26.63
C PRO A 268 -5.12 26.22 -27.83
N LEU A 269 -4.30 25.64 -28.73
CA LEU A 269 -4.76 24.78 -29.82
C LEU A 269 -5.42 23.52 -29.29
N PHE A 270 -4.90 23.00 -28.20
CA PHE A 270 -5.54 21.98 -27.33
C PHE A 270 -5.04 22.11 -25.88
N VAL A 271 -5.84 21.64 -24.94
CA VAL A 271 -5.47 21.45 -23.53
C VAL A 271 -6.10 20.15 -23.05
N ASP A 272 -5.32 19.33 -22.38
CA ASP A 272 -5.77 18.06 -21.79
C ASP A 272 -5.20 17.87 -20.39
N LEU A 273 -6.03 17.35 -19.49
CA LEU A 273 -5.64 17.00 -18.13
C LEU A 273 -5.22 15.54 -18.12
N VAL A 274 -3.99 15.28 -17.74
CA VAL A 274 -3.41 13.94 -17.70
C VAL A 274 -3.29 13.52 -16.24
N PRO A 275 -3.72 12.30 -15.87
CA PRO A 275 -3.51 11.79 -14.52
C PRO A 275 -2.02 11.82 -14.17
N LEU A 276 -1.71 12.26 -12.95
CA LEU A 276 -0.37 12.13 -12.37
C LEU A 276 -0.22 10.74 -11.79
N THR A 277 0.93 10.11 -12.01
CA THR A 277 1.28 8.91 -11.25
C THR A 277 1.63 9.28 -9.81
N LEU A 278 1.50 8.33 -8.87
CA LEU A 278 1.92 8.55 -7.50
C LEU A 278 3.39 8.95 -7.39
N GLU A 279 4.25 8.36 -8.22
CA GLU A 279 5.67 8.72 -8.28
C GLU A 279 5.85 10.21 -8.66
N GLU A 280 5.15 10.67 -9.69
CA GLU A 280 5.19 12.07 -10.10
C GLU A 280 4.68 13.00 -9.00
N ILE A 281 3.56 12.65 -8.35
CA ILE A 281 3.00 13.45 -7.25
C ILE A 281 4.04 13.60 -6.13
N PHE A 282 4.65 12.49 -5.70
CA PHE A 282 5.64 12.54 -4.64
C PHE A 282 6.91 13.31 -5.04
N ILE A 283 7.41 13.13 -6.27
CA ILE A 283 8.56 13.90 -6.78
C ILE A 283 8.31 15.41 -6.72
N TYR A 284 7.10 15.84 -7.08
CA TYR A 284 6.77 17.26 -7.15
C TYR A 284 6.29 17.86 -5.83
N GLU A 285 5.65 17.07 -4.96
CA GLU A 285 5.35 17.52 -3.58
C GLU A 285 6.62 17.61 -2.72
N LEU A 286 7.53 16.65 -2.85
CA LEU A 286 8.78 16.60 -2.10
C LEU A 286 9.92 17.37 -2.75
N GLY A 287 9.83 17.63 -4.05
CA GLY A 287 10.89 18.24 -4.86
C GLY A 287 11.36 19.63 -4.41
N GLY A 288 10.72 20.22 -3.41
CA GLY A 288 11.13 21.46 -2.75
C GLY A 288 11.77 21.29 -1.37
N ALA A 289 11.64 20.12 -0.71
CA ALA A 289 12.00 19.94 0.70
C ALA A 289 13.08 18.88 0.99
N ASP A 290 13.14 17.75 0.24
CA ASP A 290 14.07 16.66 0.60
C ASP A 290 14.63 15.90 -0.61
N SER A 291 15.97 15.96 -0.79
CA SER A 291 16.67 15.18 -1.82
C SER A 291 16.61 13.66 -1.53
N GLU A 292 16.52 13.26 -0.27
CA GLU A 292 16.47 11.84 0.13
C GLU A 292 15.22 11.12 -0.36
N ALA A 293 14.08 11.81 -0.43
CA ALA A 293 12.85 11.20 -0.91
C ALA A 293 12.84 10.96 -2.44
N LYS A 294 13.57 11.76 -3.21
CA LYS A 294 13.74 11.53 -4.66
C LYS A 294 14.50 10.25 -4.95
N ASP A 295 15.56 9.98 -4.19
CA ASP A 295 16.39 8.79 -4.36
C ASP A 295 15.67 7.49 -3.96
N ILE A 296 14.53 7.59 -3.27
CA ILE A 296 13.70 6.45 -2.86
C ILE A 296 12.68 6.08 -3.94
N ILE A 297 12.25 7.07 -4.73
CA ILE A 297 11.14 6.95 -5.69
C ILE A 297 11.66 6.64 -7.11
N LEU A 298 12.88 7.04 -7.43
CA LEU A 298 13.56 6.79 -8.72
C LEU A 298 14.41 5.53 -8.67
#